data_a6eec19e3d262abf02c1ef62fb9b2256
#
_entry.id   a6eec19e3d262abf02c1ef62fb9b2256
#
_cell.length_a   1.000
_cell.length_b   1.000
_cell.length_c   1.000
_cell.angle_alpha   90.00
_cell.angle_beta   90.00
_cell.angle_gamma   90.00
#
_symmetry.space_group_name_H-M   'P 1'
#
loop_
_entity.id
_entity.type
_entity.pdbx_description
1 polymer ?
#
loop_
_entity_poly.entity_id
_entity_poly.type
_entity_poly.pdbx_seq_one_letter_code
_entity_poly.pdbx_strand_id
1 'polypeptide(L)'
;MNFSTINLRIGFVTTVLLPHCASMCLADELTSDSKTKWVELFNGKDLKGWKANTKPISFSVVDGMLKAHGKRGMSHLFYVGDDNQDDVFVNFELEAEVRADPNSNSGIFFHTNRELRKGKYLNKGYEVQLNSTAREKRKTGSLYAIVDLDKSPVDETKLFQVRIKVEGKRIQTWLNNKKVLDYTEPAKPNRPASRAKRLIDPKGGAIALQAHDPGSVFYFKRIRIRNLP
;
A
#
# COMPACT_ATOMS: atom_id res chain seq x y z
N MET A 1 74.27 14.02 61.51
CA MET A 1 73.51 14.77 60.51
C MET A 1 73.14 13.81 59.42
N ASN A 2 71.95 13.23 59.46
CA ASN A 2 71.44 12.30 58.48
C ASN A 2 70.35 12.94 57.66
N PHE A 3 70.56 13.09 56.38
CA PHE A 3 69.54 13.54 55.41
C PHE A 3 68.81 12.29 54.91
N SER A 4 67.49 12.25 55.15
CA SER A 4 66.62 11.22 54.65
C SER A 4 66.01 11.71 53.31
N THR A 5 66.23 10.97 52.25
CA THR A 5 65.71 11.21 50.94
C THR A 5 64.28 10.58 50.79
N ILE A 6 63.29 11.40 50.51
CA ILE A 6 61.91 10.96 50.23
C ILE A 6 61.77 10.69 48.74
N ASN A 7 61.51 9.42 48.36
CA ASN A 7 61.15 9.03 46.97
C ASN A 7 59.65 9.16 46.74
N LEU A 8 59.29 10.10 45.89
CA LEU A 8 57.91 10.28 45.43
C LEU A 8 57.67 9.38 44.19
N ARG A 9 56.81 8.36 44.34
CA ARG A 9 56.35 7.51 43.22
C ARG A 9 55.09 8.18 42.65
N ILE A 10 55.19 8.65 41.39
CA ILE A 10 54.07 9.11 40.60
C ILE A 10 53.44 7.87 39.90
N GLY A 11 52.24 7.50 40.32
CA GLY A 11 51.46 6.45 39.66
C GLY A 11 50.70 7.04 38.46
N PHE A 12 51.03 6.56 37.27
CA PHE A 12 50.21 6.84 36.07
C PHE A 12 48.95 5.97 36.11
N VAL A 13 47.78 6.62 36.22
CA VAL A 13 46.51 5.95 36.01
C VAL A 13 46.21 6.05 34.53
N THR A 14 46.29 4.95 33.81
CA THR A 14 45.90 4.83 32.41
C THR A 14 44.38 4.57 32.36
N THR A 15 43.62 5.59 32.04
CA THR A 15 42.18 5.45 31.79
C THR A 15 41.98 4.84 30.40
N VAL A 16 41.55 3.59 30.34
CA VAL A 16 41.14 2.93 29.09
C VAL A 16 39.73 3.38 28.78
N LEU A 17 39.60 4.25 27.81
CA LEU A 17 38.32 4.57 27.18
C LEU A 17 37.95 3.46 26.21
N LEU A 18 36.94 2.67 26.57
CA LEU A 18 36.29 1.70 25.65
C LEU A 18 35.35 2.45 24.69
N PRO A 19 35.43 2.20 23.38
CA PRO A 19 34.51 2.77 22.44
C PRO A 19 33.23 1.94 22.39
N HIS A 20 32.19 2.35 23.11
CA HIS A 20 30.86 1.68 23.10
C HIS A 20 29.82 2.40 22.28
N CYS A 21 30.19 3.14 21.24
CA CYS A 21 29.19 3.95 20.50
C CYS A 21 29.03 3.62 19.01
N ALA A 22 29.80 2.70 18.44
CA ALA A 22 29.77 2.45 16.99
C ALA A 22 28.74 1.36 16.54
N SER A 23 28.30 0.49 17.45
CA SER A 23 27.44 -0.64 17.08
C SER A 23 25.95 -0.29 16.94
N MET A 24 25.45 0.74 17.64
CA MET A 24 24.01 1.12 17.58
C MET A 24 23.67 1.92 16.33
N CYS A 25 24.58 2.75 15.79
CA CYS A 25 24.30 3.53 14.56
C CYS A 25 24.20 2.66 13.30
N LEU A 26 25.01 1.59 13.21
CA LEU A 26 25.01 0.70 12.03
C LEU A 26 23.75 -0.17 11.94
N ALA A 27 23.15 -0.55 13.08
CA ALA A 27 21.92 -1.34 13.08
C ALA A 27 20.70 -0.50 12.67
N ASP A 28 20.63 0.79 13.07
CA ASP A 28 19.56 1.71 12.69
C ASP A 28 19.65 2.14 11.21
N GLU A 29 20.83 2.37 10.65
CA GLU A 29 21.01 2.66 9.23
C GLU A 29 20.64 1.45 8.36
N LEU A 30 21.01 0.22 8.73
CA LEU A 30 20.65 -0.99 8.00
C LEU A 30 19.14 -1.28 8.04
N THR A 31 18.46 -0.95 9.13
CA THR A 31 17.00 -1.14 9.26
C THR A 31 16.20 -0.05 8.56
N SER A 32 16.69 1.19 8.46
CA SER A 32 16.03 2.27 7.75
C SER A 32 16.07 2.07 6.23
N ASP A 33 17.22 1.63 5.68
CA ASP A 33 17.39 1.41 4.23
C ASP A 33 16.55 0.23 3.72
N SER A 34 16.33 -0.80 4.55
CA SER A 34 15.48 -1.94 4.19
C SER A 34 14.00 -1.57 4.12
N LYS A 35 13.51 -0.64 4.95
CA LYS A 35 12.11 -0.21 4.99
C LYS A 35 11.69 0.65 3.80
N THR A 36 12.64 1.29 3.11
CA THR A 36 12.36 2.19 1.97
C THR A 36 12.51 1.51 0.61
N LYS A 37 12.96 0.25 0.57
CA LYS A 37 13.10 -0.51 -0.68
C LYS A 37 11.76 -0.91 -1.26
N TRP A 38 11.68 -0.86 -2.59
CA TRP A 38 10.54 -1.40 -3.32
C TRP A 38 10.50 -2.93 -3.23
N VAL A 39 9.34 -3.46 -2.89
CA VAL A 39 9.02 -4.89 -2.88
C VAL A 39 8.00 -5.17 -3.97
N GLU A 40 8.29 -6.11 -4.86
CA GLU A 40 7.34 -6.56 -5.88
C GLU A 40 6.30 -7.47 -5.20
N LEU A 41 5.02 -7.09 -5.27
CA LEU A 41 3.92 -7.86 -4.70
C LEU A 41 3.37 -8.91 -5.68
N PHE A 42 3.65 -8.75 -6.97
CA PHE A 42 3.24 -9.70 -8.01
C PHE A 42 4.45 -10.17 -8.82
N ASN A 43 4.61 -11.47 -8.94
CA ASN A 43 5.78 -12.11 -9.56
C ASN A 43 5.64 -12.31 -11.08
N GLY A 44 4.50 -11.93 -11.70
CA GLY A 44 4.22 -12.12 -13.12
C GLY A 44 3.91 -13.56 -13.56
N LYS A 45 3.86 -14.53 -12.63
CA LYS A 45 3.74 -15.97 -12.97
C LYS A 45 2.49 -16.62 -12.38
N ASP A 46 2.21 -16.35 -11.12
CA ASP A 46 1.11 -16.96 -10.37
C ASP A 46 0.56 -15.98 -9.30
N LEU A 47 -0.43 -16.43 -8.53
CA LEU A 47 -1.04 -15.66 -7.46
C LEU A 47 -0.40 -15.95 -6.09
N LYS A 48 0.83 -16.44 -6.03
CA LYS A 48 1.55 -16.59 -4.76
C LYS A 48 1.61 -15.24 -4.04
N GLY A 49 1.35 -15.23 -2.73
CA GLY A 49 1.24 -14.02 -1.94
C GLY A 49 -0.11 -13.29 -2.05
N TRP A 50 -1.08 -13.86 -2.78
CA TRP A 50 -2.42 -13.29 -2.94
C TRP A 50 -3.52 -14.29 -2.59
N LYS A 51 -4.59 -13.82 -1.92
CA LYS A 51 -5.72 -14.64 -1.50
C LYS A 51 -7.05 -13.93 -1.68
N ALA A 52 -7.95 -14.51 -2.45
CA ALA A 52 -9.30 -13.98 -2.61
C ALA A 52 -10.12 -14.14 -1.31
N ASN A 53 -10.96 -13.14 -0.99
CA ASN A 53 -11.91 -13.26 0.11
C ASN A 53 -13.10 -14.16 -0.24
N THR A 54 -13.54 -14.09 -1.51
CA THR A 54 -14.62 -14.91 -2.08
C THR A 54 -14.27 -15.17 -3.55
N LYS A 55 -14.90 -16.14 -4.18
CA LYS A 55 -14.85 -16.39 -5.63
C LYS A 55 -13.44 -16.33 -6.23
N PRO A 56 -12.49 -17.18 -5.82
CA PRO A 56 -11.10 -17.15 -6.31
C PRO A 56 -11.00 -17.26 -7.84
N ILE A 57 -11.98 -17.86 -8.49
CA ILE A 57 -12.08 -17.95 -9.97
C ILE A 57 -12.15 -16.58 -10.67
N SER A 58 -12.40 -15.50 -9.93
CA SER A 58 -12.38 -14.12 -10.43
C SER A 58 -10.96 -13.60 -10.69
N PHE A 59 -9.94 -14.35 -10.30
CA PHE A 59 -8.55 -13.95 -10.42
C PHE A 59 -7.73 -15.05 -11.10
N SER A 60 -6.86 -14.65 -12.01
CA SER A 60 -5.97 -15.55 -12.75
C SER A 60 -4.74 -14.78 -13.20
N VAL A 61 -3.75 -15.49 -13.77
CA VAL A 61 -2.63 -14.85 -14.46
C VAL A 61 -2.76 -15.17 -15.96
N VAL A 62 -2.67 -14.14 -16.79
CA VAL A 62 -2.74 -14.22 -18.24
C VAL A 62 -1.66 -13.30 -18.83
N ASP A 63 -0.80 -13.83 -19.68
CA ASP A 63 0.28 -13.08 -20.36
C ASP A 63 1.15 -12.28 -19.40
N GLY A 64 1.51 -12.88 -18.26
CA GLY A 64 2.32 -12.23 -17.23
C GLY A 64 1.61 -11.13 -16.43
N MET A 65 0.29 -11.01 -16.56
CA MET A 65 -0.52 -10.03 -15.84
C MET A 65 -1.54 -10.72 -14.92
N LEU A 66 -1.73 -10.17 -13.73
CA LEU A 66 -2.82 -10.54 -12.85
C LEU A 66 -4.12 -10.00 -13.43
N LYS A 67 -5.05 -10.88 -13.77
CA LYS A 67 -6.38 -10.56 -14.30
C LYS A 67 -7.40 -10.60 -13.17
N ALA A 68 -8.14 -9.51 -12.99
CA ALA A 68 -9.31 -9.41 -12.12
C ALA A 68 -10.58 -9.33 -13.00
N HIS A 69 -11.43 -10.37 -12.93
CA HIS A 69 -12.66 -10.45 -13.72
C HIS A 69 -13.82 -10.85 -12.83
N GLY A 70 -14.76 -9.97 -12.62
CA GLY A 70 -15.92 -10.20 -11.75
C GLY A 70 -16.94 -11.21 -12.32
N LYS A 71 -16.50 -12.21 -13.09
CA LYS A 71 -17.34 -13.18 -13.83
C LYS A 71 -18.47 -13.78 -13.00
N ARG A 72 -18.23 -14.02 -11.73
CA ARG A 72 -19.23 -14.53 -10.78
C ARG A 72 -19.68 -13.49 -9.76
N GLY A 73 -19.55 -12.21 -10.10
CA GLY A 73 -19.84 -11.06 -9.26
C GLY A 73 -18.63 -10.62 -8.42
N MET A 74 -18.84 -9.65 -7.57
CA MET A 74 -17.78 -8.97 -6.83
C MET A 74 -16.97 -9.91 -5.94
N SER A 75 -15.66 -9.74 -5.98
CA SER A 75 -14.67 -10.40 -5.13
C SER A 75 -13.46 -9.48 -4.95
N HIS A 76 -12.68 -9.71 -3.90
CA HIS A 76 -11.47 -8.94 -3.64
C HIS A 76 -10.30 -9.88 -3.40
N LEU A 77 -9.15 -9.55 -3.97
CA LEU A 77 -7.90 -10.28 -3.87
C LEU A 77 -6.97 -9.52 -2.93
N PHE A 78 -6.67 -10.09 -1.77
CA PHE A 78 -5.84 -9.50 -0.73
C PHE A 78 -4.39 -9.93 -0.88
N TYR A 79 -3.48 -9.01 -0.69
CA TYR A 79 -2.07 -9.36 -0.52
C TYR A 79 -1.86 -9.94 0.89
N VAL A 80 -1.25 -11.12 0.94
CA VAL A 80 -1.05 -11.91 2.16
C VAL A 80 0.40 -12.34 2.37
N GLY A 81 1.32 -11.88 1.52
CA GLY A 81 2.72 -12.25 1.62
C GLY A 81 2.97 -13.76 1.57
N ASP A 82 4.06 -14.19 2.21
CA ASP A 82 4.47 -15.61 2.23
C ASP A 82 3.83 -16.39 3.39
N ASP A 83 3.40 -15.75 4.46
CA ASP A 83 2.77 -16.37 5.64
C ASP A 83 1.26 -16.62 5.47
N ASN A 84 0.69 -16.22 4.35
CA ASN A 84 -0.72 -16.38 3.99
C ASN A 84 -1.70 -15.66 4.95
N GLN A 85 -1.22 -14.62 5.63
CA GLN A 85 -2.02 -13.67 6.42
C GLN A 85 -2.08 -12.32 5.73
N ASP A 86 -3.12 -11.53 5.99
CA ASP A 86 -3.21 -10.19 5.39
C ASP A 86 -2.06 -9.32 5.88
N ASP A 87 -1.14 -8.94 4.98
CA ASP A 87 -0.09 -7.98 5.27
C ASP A 87 -0.67 -6.61 5.62
N VAL A 88 -0.03 -5.92 6.55
CA VAL A 88 -0.50 -4.65 7.09
C VAL A 88 0.45 -3.52 6.73
N PHE A 89 -0.09 -2.52 6.03
CA PHE A 89 0.64 -1.33 5.59
C PHE A 89 0.09 -0.09 6.31
N VAL A 90 0.96 0.70 6.93
CA VAL A 90 0.61 1.95 7.63
C VAL A 90 0.91 3.14 6.73
N ASN A 91 2.18 3.51 6.60
CA ASN A 91 2.66 4.50 5.66
C ASN A 91 3.33 3.79 4.50
N PHE A 92 2.95 4.09 3.29
CA PHE A 92 3.50 3.38 2.13
C PHE A 92 3.38 4.20 0.84
N GLU A 93 4.12 3.75 -0.15
CA GLU A 93 3.93 4.11 -1.54
C GLU A 93 3.73 2.84 -2.36
N LEU A 94 2.62 2.76 -3.08
CA LEU A 94 2.26 1.65 -3.95
C LEU A 94 2.28 2.13 -5.40
N GLU A 95 2.86 1.33 -6.28
CA GLU A 95 2.76 1.52 -7.72
C GLU A 95 2.18 0.27 -8.39
N ALA A 96 1.30 0.49 -9.34
CA ALA A 96 0.76 -0.55 -10.20
C ALA A 96 0.73 -0.09 -11.68
N GLU A 97 1.14 -0.97 -12.60
CA GLU A 97 0.88 -0.80 -14.03
C GLU A 97 -0.38 -1.57 -14.37
N VAL A 98 -1.39 -0.86 -14.88
CA VAL A 98 -2.73 -1.44 -15.10
C VAL A 98 -3.26 -1.13 -16.49
N ARG A 99 -4.12 -1.99 -16.99
CA ARG A 99 -5.01 -1.73 -18.12
C ARG A 99 -6.36 -2.43 -17.92
N ALA A 100 -7.34 -2.02 -18.68
CA ALA A 100 -8.69 -2.61 -18.64
C ALA A 100 -9.20 -2.98 -20.01
N ASP A 101 -10.12 -3.93 -20.06
CA ASP A 101 -11.02 -4.03 -21.21
C ASP A 101 -12.02 -2.85 -21.19
N PRO A 102 -12.59 -2.43 -22.33
CA PRO A 102 -13.54 -1.33 -22.38
C PRO A 102 -14.72 -1.53 -21.40
N ASN A 103 -15.23 -0.42 -20.84
CA ASN A 103 -16.38 -0.41 -19.92
C ASN A 103 -16.17 -1.26 -18.66
N SER A 104 -14.99 -1.24 -18.09
CA SER A 104 -14.62 -2.01 -16.91
C SER A 104 -14.57 -1.16 -15.64
N ASN A 105 -14.85 -1.81 -14.50
CA ASN A 105 -14.80 -1.25 -13.16
C ASN A 105 -14.00 -2.14 -12.21
N SER A 106 -13.15 -1.53 -11.42
CA SER A 106 -12.27 -2.16 -10.42
C SER A 106 -11.86 -1.11 -9.38
N GLY A 107 -10.97 -1.48 -8.46
CA GLY A 107 -10.39 -0.58 -7.47
C GLY A 107 -9.18 -1.18 -6.77
N ILE A 108 -8.31 -0.30 -6.27
CA ILE A 108 -7.22 -0.64 -5.37
C ILE A 108 -7.60 -0.15 -3.99
N PHE A 109 -7.77 -1.09 -3.06
CA PHE A 109 -8.13 -0.81 -1.67
C PHE A 109 -6.89 -0.80 -0.79
N PHE A 110 -6.91 0.05 0.24
CA PHE A 110 -5.85 0.13 1.24
C PHE A 110 -6.41 0.56 2.60
N HIS A 111 -5.65 0.32 3.68
CA HIS A 111 -6.13 0.41 5.07
C HIS A 111 -7.43 -0.37 5.29
N THR A 112 -7.63 -1.44 4.51
CA THR A 112 -8.84 -2.26 4.52
C THR A 112 -8.65 -3.57 5.29
N ASN A 113 -9.71 -4.34 5.39
CA ASN A 113 -9.74 -5.70 5.90
C ASN A 113 -10.83 -6.51 5.18
N ARG A 114 -11.00 -7.78 5.56
CA ARG A 114 -11.96 -8.69 4.93
C ARG A 114 -13.43 -8.44 5.32
N GLU A 115 -13.72 -7.46 6.18
CA GLU A 115 -15.09 -7.11 6.58
C GLU A 115 -15.91 -6.63 5.39
N LEU A 116 -17.06 -7.26 5.18
CA LEU A 116 -17.96 -6.94 4.09
C LEU A 116 -19.20 -6.19 4.58
N ARG A 117 -19.58 -5.15 3.85
CA ARG A 117 -20.86 -4.49 3.93
C ARG A 117 -21.80 -5.07 2.87
N LYS A 118 -23.03 -5.41 3.24
CA LYS A 118 -24.03 -6.04 2.35
C LYS A 118 -23.47 -7.30 1.64
N GLY A 119 -22.61 -8.06 2.30
CA GLY A 119 -22.07 -9.33 1.82
C GLY A 119 -21.13 -9.25 0.63
N LYS A 120 -20.80 -8.07 0.12
CA LYS A 120 -19.96 -7.95 -1.10
C LYS A 120 -18.97 -6.78 -1.13
N TYR A 121 -19.27 -5.64 -0.50
CA TYR A 121 -18.40 -4.46 -0.56
C TYR A 121 -17.45 -4.46 0.64
N LEU A 122 -16.18 -4.16 0.43
CA LEU A 122 -15.28 -3.89 1.55
C LEU A 122 -15.77 -2.68 2.33
N ASN A 123 -15.84 -2.81 3.64
CA ASN A 123 -16.47 -1.83 4.52
C ASN A 123 -15.48 -0.78 5.04
N LYS A 124 -14.23 -1.17 5.28
CA LYS A 124 -13.18 -0.39 5.92
C LYS A 124 -12.15 0.12 4.91
N GLY A 125 -11.45 1.21 5.27
CA GLY A 125 -10.35 1.77 4.50
C GLY A 125 -10.80 2.56 3.28
N TYR A 126 -9.88 2.82 2.38
CA TYR A 126 -10.09 3.62 1.18
C TYR A 126 -9.98 2.81 -0.09
N GLU A 127 -10.48 3.38 -1.18
CA GLU A 127 -10.43 2.80 -2.51
C GLU A 127 -10.02 3.87 -3.51
N VAL A 128 -8.92 3.64 -4.22
CA VAL A 128 -8.64 4.35 -5.46
C VAL A 128 -9.39 3.64 -6.58
N GLN A 129 -10.34 4.36 -7.14
CA GLN A 129 -11.23 3.86 -8.19
C GLN A 129 -10.47 3.64 -9.50
N LEU A 130 -10.79 2.54 -10.17
CA LEU A 130 -10.38 2.22 -11.54
C LEU A 130 -11.66 1.98 -12.36
N ASN A 131 -12.10 2.97 -13.15
CA ASN A 131 -13.41 2.90 -13.78
C ASN A 131 -13.50 3.66 -15.11
N SER A 132 -13.75 2.92 -16.18
CA SER A 132 -14.07 3.45 -17.53
C SER A 132 -15.54 3.34 -17.91
N THR A 133 -16.40 2.77 -17.03
CA THR A 133 -17.84 2.57 -17.36
C THR A 133 -18.61 3.89 -17.39
N ALA A 134 -19.58 4.03 -18.28
CA ALA A 134 -20.48 5.19 -18.28
C ALA A 134 -21.39 5.22 -17.04
N ARG A 135 -21.75 4.06 -16.49
CA ARG A 135 -22.71 3.90 -15.39
C ARG A 135 -22.21 4.46 -14.05
N GLU A 136 -20.94 4.20 -13.70
CA GLU A 136 -20.34 4.73 -12.47
C GLU A 136 -19.72 6.10 -12.76
N LYS A 137 -20.22 7.13 -12.06
CA LYS A 137 -19.77 8.51 -12.25
C LYS A 137 -18.37 8.78 -11.77
N ARG A 138 -17.91 8.05 -10.74
CA ARG A 138 -16.56 8.17 -10.16
C ARG A 138 -15.54 7.50 -11.05
N LYS A 139 -14.68 8.30 -11.65
CA LYS A 139 -13.72 7.82 -12.65
C LYS A 139 -12.38 7.41 -12.04
N THR A 140 -11.55 6.78 -12.84
CA THR A 140 -10.20 6.34 -12.47
C THR A 140 -9.42 7.47 -11.79
N GLY A 141 -8.83 7.17 -10.64
CA GLY A 141 -8.11 8.11 -9.80
C GLY A 141 -8.94 8.75 -8.69
N SER A 142 -10.27 8.60 -8.67
CA SER A 142 -11.10 9.04 -7.55
C SER A 142 -10.72 8.31 -6.27
N LEU A 143 -10.71 9.02 -5.14
CA LEU A 143 -10.81 8.40 -3.82
C LEU A 143 -12.31 8.17 -3.56
N TYR A 144 -12.77 6.95 -3.83
CA TYR A 144 -14.17 6.59 -4.03
C TYR A 144 -15.13 7.15 -2.96
N ALA A 145 -16.05 8.02 -3.38
CA ALA A 145 -17.03 8.69 -2.53
C ALA A 145 -16.44 9.58 -1.42
N ILE A 146 -15.22 10.07 -1.61
CA ILE A 146 -14.52 11.02 -0.74
C ILE A 146 -14.07 12.23 -1.56
N VAL A 147 -13.27 12.01 -2.61
CA VAL A 147 -12.89 13.00 -3.62
C VAL A 147 -13.08 12.36 -4.98
N ASP A 148 -14.14 12.73 -5.66
CA ASP A 148 -14.54 12.10 -6.91
C ASP A 148 -14.00 12.90 -8.11
N LEU A 149 -13.53 12.18 -9.14
CA LEU A 149 -13.19 12.72 -10.45
C LEU A 149 -14.31 12.37 -11.43
N ASP A 150 -14.79 13.36 -12.17
CA ASP A 150 -15.86 13.18 -13.16
C ASP A 150 -15.35 12.65 -14.50
N LYS A 151 -14.04 12.79 -14.75
CA LYS A 151 -13.38 12.34 -15.97
C LYS A 151 -12.08 11.64 -15.65
N SER A 152 -11.85 10.49 -16.30
CA SER A 152 -10.54 9.84 -16.27
C SER A 152 -9.51 10.66 -17.04
N PRO A 153 -8.32 10.90 -16.46
CA PRO A 153 -7.25 11.58 -17.19
C PRO A 153 -6.39 10.62 -18.03
N VAL A 154 -6.73 9.32 -18.07
CA VAL A 154 -6.02 8.29 -18.82
C VAL A 154 -6.98 7.48 -19.71
N ASP A 155 -6.44 6.82 -20.72
CA ASP A 155 -7.11 5.80 -21.53
C ASP A 155 -6.86 4.44 -20.85
N GLU A 156 -7.85 3.92 -20.15
CA GLU A 156 -7.73 2.68 -19.39
C GLU A 156 -7.54 1.43 -20.27
N THR A 157 -7.81 1.52 -21.56
CA THR A 157 -7.59 0.41 -22.49
C THR A 157 -6.09 0.19 -22.79
N LYS A 158 -5.26 1.18 -22.49
CA LYS A 158 -3.80 1.12 -22.59
C LYS A 158 -3.18 0.94 -21.21
N LEU A 159 -1.94 0.46 -21.16
CA LEU A 159 -1.18 0.44 -19.90
C LEU A 159 -0.96 1.85 -19.38
N PHE A 160 -1.31 2.07 -18.12
CA PHE A 160 -1.04 3.30 -17.38
C PHE A 160 -0.54 2.97 -15.98
N GLN A 161 0.20 3.89 -15.39
CA GLN A 161 0.70 3.76 -14.03
C GLN A 161 -0.28 4.40 -13.04
N VAL A 162 -0.57 3.70 -11.98
CA VAL A 162 -1.24 4.21 -10.76
C VAL A 162 -0.19 4.23 -9.65
N ARG A 163 -0.01 5.39 -9.00
CA ARG A 163 0.80 5.52 -7.81
C ARG A 163 -0.04 6.08 -6.68
N ILE A 164 0.00 5.42 -5.53
CA ILE A 164 -0.73 5.79 -4.31
C ILE A 164 0.30 5.99 -3.21
N LYS A 165 0.32 7.16 -2.59
CA LYS A 165 1.14 7.44 -1.40
C LYS A 165 0.23 7.72 -0.22
N VAL A 166 0.48 7.02 0.89
CA VAL A 166 -0.18 7.26 2.18
C VAL A 166 0.90 7.57 3.22
N GLU A 167 0.74 8.71 3.89
CA GLU A 167 1.67 9.17 4.92
C GLU A 167 0.86 9.86 6.02
N GLY A 168 0.78 9.23 7.18
CA GLY A 168 -0.15 9.62 8.23
C GLY A 168 -1.59 9.65 7.69
N LYS A 169 -2.22 10.82 7.73
CA LYS A 169 -3.58 11.03 7.21
C LYS A 169 -3.65 11.55 5.77
N ARG A 170 -2.51 11.75 5.11
CA ARG A 170 -2.47 12.26 3.74
C ARG A 170 -2.45 11.12 2.73
N ILE A 171 -3.33 11.22 1.76
CA ILE A 171 -3.47 10.29 0.63
C ILE A 171 -3.24 11.07 -0.65
N GLN A 172 -2.31 10.62 -1.46
CA GLN A 172 -2.00 11.22 -2.76
C GLN A 172 -2.05 10.14 -3.83
N THR A 173 -2.60 10.48 -5.01
CA THR A 173 -2.65 9.57 -6.17
C THR A 173 -2.13 10.26 -7.41
N TRP A 174 -1.35 9.53 -8.19
CA TRP A 174 -0.88 9.95 -9.52
C TRP A 174 -1.29 8.92 -10.55
N LEU A 175 -1.60 9.40 -11.76
CA LEU A 175 -1.82 8.60 -12.96
C LEU A 175 -0.81 9.06 -14.02
N ASN A 176 0.02 8.16 -14.55
CA ASN A 176 1.12 8.48 -15.47
C ASN A 176 1.93 9.71 -15.00
N ASN A 177 2.40 9.68 -13.75
CA ASN A 177 3.15 10.77 -13.10
C ASN A 177 2.39 12.09 -12.87
N LYS A 178 1.17 12.26 -13.36
CA LYS A 178 0.34 13.43 -13.07
C LYS A 178 -0.41 13.21 -11.77
N LYS A 179 -0.18 14.09 -10.78
CA LYS A 179 -0.94 14.05 -9.52
C LYS A 179 -2.40 14.44 -9.79
N VAL A 180 -3.32 13.54 -9.43
CA VAL A 180 -4.76 13.71 -9.64
C VAL A 180 -5.54 13.87 -8.35
N LEU A 181 -4.91 13.50 -7.21
CA LEU A 181 -5.52 13.58 -5.89
C LEU A 181 -4.47 13.95 -4.84
N ASP A 182 -4.87 14.85 -3.94
CA ASP A 182 -4.13 15.18 -2.72
C ASP A 182 -5.17 15.47 -1.63
N TYR A 183 -5.37 14.50 -0.75
CA TYR A 183 -6.39 14.54 0.28
C TYR A 183 -5.77 14.28 1.64
N THR A 184 -6.12 15.11 2.63
CA THR A 184 -5.79 14.87 4.03
C THR A 184 -7.07 14.59 4.80
N GLU A 185 -7.14 13.42 5.45
CA GLU A 185 -8.28 13.05 6.28
C GLU A 185 -8.38 14.00 7.48
N PRO A 186 -9.50 14.71 7.67
CA PRO A 186 -9.67 15.61 8.81
C PRO A 186 -9.76 14.85 10.12
N ALA A 187 -9.56 15.54 11.25
CA ALA A 187 -9.63 14.92 12.58
C ALA A 187 -11.00 14.29 12.87
N LYS A 188 -12.07 14.88 12.35
CA LYS A 188 -13.45 14.37 12.44
C LYS A 188 -14.07 14.29 11.05
N PRO A 189 -13.84 13.20 10.29
CA PRO A 189 -14.38 13.08 8.95
C PRO A 189 -15.91 13.00 8.98
N ASN A 190 -16.57 13.86 8.20
CA ASN A 190 -18.01 13.74 7.98
C ASN A 190 -18.28 12.70 6.89
N ARG A 191 -18.80 11.54 7.26
CA ARG A 191 -19.11 10.43 6.37
C ARG A 191 -20.56 10.01 6.53
N PRO A 192 -21.29 9.71 5.44
CA PRO A 192 -22.58 9.06 5.56
C PRO A 192 -22.44 7.69 6.23
N ALA A 193 -23.45 7.21 6.91
CA ALA A 193 -23.42 5.95 7.67
C ALA A 193 -22.88 4.77 6.84
N SER A 194 -23.21 4.71 5.54
CA SER A 194 -22.73 3.67 4.62
C SER A 194 -21.23 3.76 4.29
N ARG A 195 -20.54 4.80 4.75
CA ARG A 195 -19.11 5.07 4.53
C ARG A 195 -18.37 5.43 5.83
N ALA A 196 -18.99 5.23 6.99
CA ALA A 196 -18.43 5.63 8.28
C ALA A 196 -17.05 5.01 8.56
N LYS A 197 -16.77 3.81 8.03
CA LYS A 197 -15.48 3.12 8.17
C LYS A 197 -14.47 3.42 7.03
N ARG A 198 -14.74 4.38 6.14
CA ARG A 198 -13.77 4.90 5.15
C ARG A 198 -12.82 5.88 5.84
N LEU A 199 -11.85 5.32 6.55
CA LEU A 199 -10.89 6.03 7.41
C LEU A 199 -9.49 5.43 7.26
N ILE A 200 -8.47 6.26 7.51
CA ILE A 200 -7.12 5.77 7.78
C ILE A 200 -7.14 5.04 9.13
N ASP A 201 -6.63 3.82 9.14
CA ASP A 201 -6.37 3.10 10.39
C ASP A 201 -4.93 3.38 10.85
N PRO A 202 -4.70 3.95 12.03
CA PRO A 202 -3.34 4.20 12.52
C PRO A 202 -2.52 2.92 12.72
N LYS A 203 -3.18 1.77 12.81
CA LYS A 203 -2.53 0.45 12.84
C LYS A 203 -2.28 -0.13 11.44
N GLY A 204 -2.66 0.61 10.39
CA GLY A 204 -2.58 0.14 9.02
C GLY A 204 -3.73 -0.78 8.61
N GLY A 205 -3.59 -1.38 7.45
CA GLY A 205 -4.53 -2.37 6.93
C GLY A 205 -4.03 -2.99 5.64
N ALA A 206 -4.80 -3.95 5.15
CA ALA A 206 -4.43 -4.71 3.95
C ALA A 206 -4.55 -3.88 2.66
N ILE A 207 -3.86 -4.36 1.62
CA ILE A 207 -4.04 -3.98 0.22
C ILE A 207 -4.92 -5.02 -0.45
N ALA A 208 -5.90 -4.57 -1.25
CA ALA A 208 -6.73 -5.49 -2.03
C ALA A 208 -7.09 -4.94 -3.42
N LEU A 209 -7.22 -5.83 -4.38
CA LEU A 209 -7.68 -5.55 -5.74
C LEU A 209 -9.11 -6.04 -5.92
N GLN A 210 -9.92 -5.31 -6.67
CA GLN A 210 -11.32 -5.67 -6.88
C GLN A 210 -11.55 -6.33 -8.25
N ALA A 211 -12.31 -7.44 -8.25
CA ALA A 211 -13.05 -7.93 -9.40
C ALA A 211 -14.51 -7.52 -9.22
N HIS A 212 -15.02 -6.58 -10.02
CA HIS A 212 -16.27 -5.87 -9.72
C HIS A 212 -17.53 -6.61 -10.21
N ASP A 213 -17.69 -6.81 -11.50
CA ASP A 213 -18.88 -7.39 -12.12
C ASP A 213 -18.53 -8.19 -13.38
N PRO A 214 -19.49 -8.96 -13.96
CA PRO A 214 -19.20 -9.82 -15.11
C PRO A 214 -18.71 -9.11 -16.38
N GLY A 215 -19.05 -7.82 -16.53
CA GLY A 215 -18.59 -7.02 -17.66
C GLY A 215 -17.23 -6.35 -17.45
N SER A 216 -16.65 -6.47 -16.26
CA SER A 216 -15.44 -5.76 -15.89
C SER A 216 -14.22 -6.65 -15.85
N VAL A 217 -13.18 -6.25 -16.60
CA VAL A 217 -11.90 -6.94 -16.64
C VAL A 217 -10.77 -5.93 -16.50
N PHE A 218 -9.93 -6.11 -15.48
CA PHE A 218 -8.71 -5.36 -15.27
C PHE A 218 -7.50 -6.29 -15.27
N TYR A 219 -6.36 -5.76 -15.72
CA TYR A 219 -5.08 -6.44 -15.74
C TYR A 219 -4.04 -5.60 -15.01
N PHE A 220 -3.29 -6.22 -14.11
CA PHE A 220 -2.21 -5.62 -13.36
C PHE A 220 -0.90 -6.29 -13.79
N LYS A 221 -0.04 -5.54 -14.48
CA LYS A 221 1.23 -6.06 -15.01
C LYS A 221 2.32 -6.04 -13.97
N ARG A 222 2.36 -5.00 -13.16
CA ARG A 222 3.30 -4.82 -12.08
C ARG A 222 2.58 -4.27 -10.86
N ILE A 223 2.89 -4.77 -9.69
CA ILE A 223 2.41 -4.24 -8.43
C ILE A 223 3.58 -4.25 -7.46
N ARG A 224 4.00 -3.09 -6.97
CA ARG A 224 5.07 -2.97 -6.00
C ARG A 224 4.72 -1.97 -4.90
N ILE A 225 5.33 -2.16 -3.74
CA ILE A 225 5.13 -1.30 -2.59
C ILE A 225 6.46 -1.01 -1.91
N ARG A 226 6.55 0.15 -1.25
CA ARG A 226 7.58 0.42 -0.26
C ARG A 226 6.95 1.02 0.98
N ASN A 227 7.41 0.60 2.15
CA ASN A 227 7.03 1.23 3.39
C ASN A 227 7.71 2.60 3.52
N LEU A 228 6.99 3.54 4.11
CA LEU A 228 7.48 4.86 4.47
C LEU A 228 7.61 4.95 5.99
N PRO A 229 8.50 5.83 6.51
CA PRO A 229 8.64 6.06 7.94
C PRO A 229 7.35 6.44 8.64
#